data_e308443eecce18b06b1761af06ebd78b
#
_entry.id   e308443eecce18b06b1761af06ebd78b
#
_cell.length_a   1.000
_cell.length_b   1.000
_cell.length_c   1.000
_cell.angle_alpha   90.00
_cell.angle_beta   90.00
_cell.angle_gamma   90.00
#
_symmetry.space_group_name_H-M   'P 1'
#
loop_
_entity.id
_entity.type
_entity.pdbx_description
1 polymer ?
#
loop_
_entity_poly.entity_id
_entity_poly.type
_entity_poly.pdbx_seq_one_letter_code
_entity_poly.pdbx_strand_id
1 'polypeptide(L)'
;MENNIIIRRATEEDIPGMVKLLEQLFSIEIDFNFHAEKQATGLKMLIKSYPKACVMVAALNEKVVGMLQAQVFISTAEGGLSMMLEDMVVDSAYRKKGIGKMLMNEMQDWGERIGVIRMQLLADITNTNALNYYHHQGWKPHPAKINL
;
A
#
# COMPACT_ATOMS: atom_id res chain seq x y z
N MET A 1 14.77 22.68 3.27
CA MET A 1 14.77 21.42 3.92
C MET A 1 14.30 20.36 3.03
N GLU A 2 14.98 19.34 3.14
CA GLU A 2 14.75 18.22 2.29
C GLU A 2 13.47 17.50 2.62
N ASN A 3 12.79 17.83 3.67
CA ASN A 3 11.74 16.97 4.18
C ASN A 3 10.33 17.43 3.88
N ASN A 4 10.11 17.90 2.69
CA ASN A 4 8.77 18.29 2.30
C ASN A 4 8.02 17.11 1.70
N ILE A 5 7.96 16.00 2.46
CA ILE A 5 7.21 14.84 2.01
C ILE A 5 5.75 15.05 2.34
N ILE A 6 4.93 14.92 1.32
CA ILE A 6 3.48 15.08 1.44
C ILE A 6 2.84 13.72 1.16
N ILE A 7 1.96 13.29 2.06
CA ILE A 7 1.15 12.10 1.83
C ILE A 7 -0.21 12.57 1.34
N ARG A 8 -0.62 12.08 0.19
CA ARG A 8 -1.90 12.49 -0.40
C ARG A 8 -2.48 11.36 -1.23
N ARG A 9 -3.74 11.49 -1.58
CA ARG A 9 -4.35 10.54 -2.52
C ARG A 9 -3.68 10.67 -3.87
N ALA A 10 -3.51 9.53 -4.53
CA ALA A 10 -2.95 9.48 -5.86
C ALA A 10 -3.96 9.98 -6.88
N THR A 11 -3.44 10.59 -7.94
CA THR A 11 -4.22 10.92 -9.13
C THR A 11 -3.67 10.11 -10.30
N GLU A 12 -4.36 10.16 -11.44
CA GLU A 12 -3.89 9.42 -12.60
C GLU A 12 -2.51 9.89 -13.07
N GLU A 13 -2.16 11.14 -12.80
CA GLU A 13 -0.84 11.66 -13.15
C GLU A 13 0.29 10.97 -12.36
N ASP A 14 -0.04 10.36 -11.23
CA ASP A 14 0.96 9.66 -10.42
C ASP A 14 1.24 8.25 -10.93
N ILE A 15 0.43 7.73 -11.86
CA ILE A 15 0.54 6.33 -12.29
C ILE A 15 1.94 5.98 -12.80
N PRO A 16 2.58 6.78 -13.67
CA PRO A 16 3.92 6.41 -14.13
C PRO A 16 4.93 6.25 -12.98
N GLY A 17 4.87 7.14 -11.99
CA GLY A 17 5.75 7.04 -10.83
C GLY A 17 5.46 5.82 -9.99
N MET A 18 4.18 5.50 -9.81
CA MET A 18 3.79 4.32 -9.05
C MET A 18 4.15 3.02 -9.75
N VAL A 19 4.06 2.99 -11.08
CA VAL A 19 4.47 1.79 -11.83
C VAL A 19 5.94 1.50 -11.59
N LYS A 20 6.78 2.52 -11.52
CA LYS A 20 8.21 2.32 -11.22
C LYS A 20 8.40 1.76 -9.83
N LEU A 21 7.59 2.19 -8.86
CA LEU A 21 7.68 1.64 -7.52
C LEU A 21 7.24 0.18 -7.49
N LEU A 22 6.18 -0.16 -8.22
CA LEU A 22 5.73 -1.55 -8.28
C LEU A 22 6.76 -2.44 -8.95
N GLU A 23 7.52 -1.90 -9.90
CA GLU A 23 8.62 -2.66 -10.49
C GLU A 23 9.65 -3.04 -9.44
N GLN A 24 9.99 -2.11 -8.53
CA GLN A 24 10.89 -2.41 -7.44
C GLN A 24 10.31 -3.46 -6.50
N LEU A 25 9.03 -3.34 -6.18
CA LEU A 25 8.37 -4.29 -5.28
C LEU A 25 8.34 -5.69 -5.88
N PHE A 26 7.92 -5.80 -7.14
CA PHE A 26 7.76 -7.09 -7.80
C PHE A 26 9.10 -7.78 -8.07
N SER A 27 10.18 -7.03 -8.11
CA SER A 27 11.51 -7.64 -8.27
C SER A 27 11.94 -8.41 -7.03
N ILE A 28 11.31 -8.14 -5.89
CA ILE A 28 11.60 -8.82 -4.62
C ILE A 28 10.69 -10.03 -4.43
N GLU A 29 9.48 -9.96 -4.96
CA GLU A 29 8.46 -10.98 -4.75
C GLU A 29 8.51 -12.02 -5.87
N ILE A 30 8.68 -13.27 -5.50
CA ILE A 30 8.93 -14.34 -6.48
C ILE A 30 7.68 -14.77 -7.25
N ASP A 31 6.49 -14.47 -6.72
CA ASP A 31 5.25 -14.94 -7.32
C ASP A 31 4.64 -13.95 -8.30
N PHE A 32 5.28 -12.81 -8.54
CA PHE A 32 4.72 -11.78 -9.40
C PHE A 32 5.67 -11.42 -10.52
N ASN A 33 5.11 -11.28 -11.71
CA ASN A 33 5.82 -10.80 -12.88
C ASN A 33 5.40 -9.38 -13.15
N PHE A 34 6.38 -8.50 -13.40
CA PHE A 34 6.08 -7.11 -13.68
C PHE A 34 5.67 -6.93 -15.13
N HIS A 35 4.53 -6.27 -15.32
CA HIS A 35 4.03 -5.88 -16.64
C HIS A 35 3.46 -4.47 -16.52
N ALA A 36 4.21 -3.49 -16.96
CA ALA A 36 3.88 -2.08 -16.73
C ALA A 36 2.43 -1.73 -17.09
N GLU A 37 1.94 -2.25 -18.22
CA GLU A 37 0.58 -1.93 -18.65
C GLU A 37 -0.48 -2.49 -17.72
N LYS A 38 -0.24 -3.70 -17.20
CA LYS A 38 -1.17 -4.30 -16.25
C LYS A 38 -1.22 -3.51 -14.96
N GLN A 39 -0.05 -3.13 -14.44
CA GLN A 39 0.01 -2.36 -13.22
C GLN A 39 -0.64 -1.00 -13.39
N ALA A 40 -0.40 -0.34 -14.52
CA ALA A 40 -1.02 0.95 -14.80
C ALA A 40 -2.55 0.82 -14.85
N THR A 41 -3.04 -0.22 -15.50
CA THR A 41 -4.49 -0.47 -15.59
C THR A 41 -5.09 -0.70 -14.21
N GLY A 42 -4.44 -1.53 -13.39
CA GLY A 42 -4.92 -1.80 -12.04
C GLY A 42 -4.94 -0.54 -11.17
N LEU A 43 -3.89 0.26 -11.26
CA LEU A 43 -3.84 1.51 -10.50
C LEU A 43 -4.96 2.47 -10.91
N LYS A 44 -5.22 2.56 -12.20
CA LYS A 44 -6.30 3.42 -12.68
C LYS A 44 -7.65 2.96 -12.16
N MET A 45 -7.88 1.65 -12.15
CA MET A 45 -9.10 1.08 -11.60
C MET A 45 -9.23 1.42 -10.12
N LEU A 46 -8.16 1.27 -9.35
CA LEU A 46 -8.18 1.59 -7.93
C LEU A 46 -8.48 3.06 -7.69
N ILE A 47 -7.82 3.94 -8.42
CA ILE A 47 -8.02 5.38 -8.26
C ILE A 47 -9.48 5.75 -8.53
N LYS A 48 -10.07 5.14 -9.56
CA LYS A 48 -11.46 5.43 -9.94
C LYS A 48 -12.48 4.80 -8.99
N SER A 49 -12.07 3.88 -8.14
CA SER A 49 -12.99 3.17 -7.24
C SER A 49 -13.18 3.84 -5.90
N TYR A 50 -12.54 4.99 -5.68
CA TYR A 50 -12.68 5.71 -4.42
C TYR A 50 -14.16 5.99 -4.12
N PRO A 51 -14.69 5.78 -2.91
CA PRO A 51 -13.97 5.42 -1.69
C PRO A 51 -13.94 3.92 -1.38
N LYS A 52 -14.29 3.05 -2.31
CA LYS A 52 -14.17 1.60 -2.11
C LYS A 52 -12.72 1.16 -2.18
N ALA A 53 -11.86 1.97 -2.74
CA ALA A 53 -10.43 1.78 -2.73
C ALA A 53 -9.79 3.14 -2.55
N CYS A 54 -8.59 3.15 -1.99
CA CYS A 54 -7.84 4.37 -1.79
C CYS A 54 -6.38 4.10 -2.10
N VAL A 55 -5.80 4.94 -2.94
CA VAL A 55 -4.37 4.86 -3.25
C VAL A 55 -3.73 6.14 -2.74
N MET A 56 -2.71 5.99 -1.93
CA MET A 56 -1.97 7.14 -1.41
C MET A 56 -0.54 7.09 -1.90
N VAL A 57 0.02 8.25 -2.14
CA VAL A 57 1.42 8.40 -2.51
C VAL A 57 2.11 9.33 -1.53
N ALA A 58 3.40 9.06 -1.36
CA ALA A 58 4.31 9.99 -0.71
C ALA A 58 5.03 10.73 -1.83
N ALA A 59 4.90 12.04 -1.84
CA ALA A 59 5.50 12.88 -2.88
C ALA A 59 6.54 13.81 -2.27
N LEU A 60 7.68 13.89 -2.92
CA LEU A 60 8.75 14.81 -2.55
C LEU A 60 9.00 15.69 -3.76
N ASN A 61 8.61 16.96 -3.67
CA ASN A 61 8.77 17.91 -4.77
C ASN A 61 8.22 17.34 -6.08
N GLU A 62 6.99 16.86 -6.04
CA GLU A 62 6.28 16.29 -7.18
C GLU A 62 6.78 14.94 -7.64
N LYS A 63 7.83 14.40 -7.02
CA LYS A 63 8.30 13.06 -7.33
C LYS A 63 7.62 12.07 -6.40
N VAL A 64 7.03 11.01 -6.97
CA VAL A 64 6.44 9.93 -6.17
C VAL A 64 7.57 9.06 -5.65
N VAL A 65 7.70 9.01 -4.32
CA VAL A 65 8.76 8.24 -3.66
C VAL A 65 8.22 7.10 -2.79
N GLY A 66 6.91 6.98 -2.68
CA GLY A 66 6.30 5.88 -1.96
C GLY A 66 4.83 5.77 -2.30
N MET A 67 4.26 4.60 -2.03
CA MET A 67 2.85 4.36 -2.29
C MET A 67 2.30 3.29 -1.35
N LEU A 68 0.99 3.29 -1.21
CA LEU A 68 0.24 2.26 -0.47
C LEU A 68 -1.18 2.27 -1.00
N GLN A 69 -1.76 1.10 -1.25
CA GLN A 69 -3.15 1.04 -1.66
C GLN A 69 -3.95 0.21 -0.67
N ALA A 70 -5.25 0.51 -0.58
CA ALA A 70 -6.17 -0.20 0.28
C ALA A 70 -7.48 -0.41 -0.45
N GLN A 71 -8.12 -1.54 -0.17
CA GLN A 71 -9.45 -1.85 -0.70
C GLN A 71 -10.36 -2.19 0.47
N VAL A 72 -11.57 -1.65 0.42
CA VAL A 72 -12.55 -1.79 1.50
C VAL A 72 -13.57 -2.84 1.09
N PHE A 73 -13.88 -3.73 2.01
CA PHE A 73 -14.86 -4.78 1.76
C PHE A 73 -15.65 -5.06 3.03
N ILE A 74 -16.77 -5.77 2.87
CA ILE A 74 -17.62 -6.12 4.00
C ILE A 74 -17.14 -7.45 4.57
N SER A 75 -16.96 -7.48 5.88
CA SER A 75 -16.60 -8.70 6.60
C SER A 75 -17.81 -9.19 7.39
N THR A 76 -18.27 -10.39 7.06
CA THR A 76 -19.37 -10.98 7.83
C THR A 76 -18.91 -11.37 9.22
N ALA A 77 -17.63 -11.75 9.37
CA ALA A 77 -17.09 -12.11 10.68
C ALA A 77 -17.09 -10.92 11.62
N GLU A 78 -16.76 -9.73 11.11
CA GLU A 78 -16.71 -8.54 11.93
C GLU A 78 -18.05 -7.81 11.98
N GLY A 79 -18.96 -8.10 11.05
CA GLY A 79 -20.21 -7.38 10.95
C GLY A 79 -20.03 -5.94 10.52
N GLY A 80 -19.02 -5.67 9.69
CA GLY A 80 -18.74 -4.30 9.29
C GLY A 80 -17.68 -4.22 8.22
N LEU A 81 -17.13 -3.04 8.03
CA LEU A 81 -16.14 -2.79 6.99
C LEU A 81 -14.76 -3.26 7.42
N SER A 82 -14.08 -3.90 6.49
CA SER A 82 -12.70 -4.33 6.65
C SER A 82 -11.88 -3.72 5.51
N MET A 83 -10.59 -3.58 5.72
CA MET A 83 -9.71 -2.97 4.72
C MET A 83 -8.49 -3.84 4.52
N MET A 84 -8.19 -4.11 3.24
CA MET A 84 -6.99 -4.85 2.86
C MET A 84 -5.98 -3.85 2.31
N LEU A 85 -4.80 -3.83 2.92
CA LEU A 85 -3.71 -2.98 2.47
C LEU A 85 -2.72 -3.80 1.67
N GLU A 86 -2.31 -3.27 0.52
CA GLU A 86 -1.37 -3.94 -0.37
C GLU A 86 -0.47 -2.92 -1.03
N ASP A 87 0.60 -3.42 -1.63
CA ASP A 87 1.50 -2.64 -2.47
C ASP A 87 2.13 -1.48 -1.72
N MET A 88 2.57 -1.74 -0.48
CA MET A 88 3.34 -0.73 0.21
C MET A 88 4.78 -0.80 -0.27
N VAL A 89 5.24 0.26 -0.89
CA VAL A 89 6.61 0.34 -1.39
C VAL A 89 7.13 1.76 -1.25
N VAL A 90 8.37 1.86 -0.82
CA VAL A 90 9.10 3.12 -0.76
C VAL A 90 10.31 2.96 -1.65
N ASP A 91 10.54 3.95 -2.51
CA ASP A 91 11.69 3.96 -3.41
C ASP A 91 12.96 3.67 -2.62
N SER A 92 13.80 2.77 -3.16
CA SER A 92 15.00 2.31 -2.47
C SER A 92 15.92 3.45 -2.05
N ALA A 93 15.92 4.55 -2.81
CA ALA A 93 16.76 5.71 -2.50
C ALA A 93 16.23 6.52 -1.31
N TYR A 94 15.00 6.25 -0.87
CA TYR A 94 14.35 7.06 0.17
C TYR A 94 13.93 6.23 1.38
N ARG A 95 14.45 5.02 1.53
CA ARG A 95 14.12 4.16 2.65
C ARG A 95 14.77 4.64 3.94
N LYS A 96 14.25 4.15 5.07
CA LYS A 96 14.74 4.46 6.42
C LYS A 96 14.57 5.93 6.79
N LYS A 97 13.58 6.59 6.19
CA LYS A 97 13.26 8.00 6.50
C LYS A 97 11.84 8.14 7.07
N GLY A 98 11.19 7.01 7.39
CA GLY A 98 9.86 7.04 7.99
C GLY A 98 8.72 7.21 7.01
N ILE A 99 8.97 7.13 5.70
CA ILE A 99 7.94 7.35 4.69
C ILE A 99 6.88 6.26 4.74
N GLY A 100 7.30 4.99 4.88
CA GLY A 100 6.35 3.89 4.99
C GLY A 100 5.40 4.06 6.16
N LYS A 101 5.94 4.51 7.30
CA LYS A 101 5.12 4.75 8.48
C LYS A 101 4.14 5.90 8.26
N MET A 102 4.58 6.94 7.58
CA MET A 102 3.70 8.06 7.24
C MET A 102 2.55 7.61 6.37
N LEU A 103 2.84 6.80 5.34
CA LEU A 103 1.82 6.24 4.46
C LEU A 103 0.83 5.39 5.25
N MET A 104 1.34 4.52 6.09
CA MET A 104 0.52 3.62 6.89
C MET A 104 -0.38 4.40 7.84
N ASN A 105 0.17 5.40 8.52
CA ASN A 105 -0.61 6.20 9.46
C ASN A 105 -1.75 6.93 8.75
N GLU A 106 -1.46 7.53 7.59
CA GLU A 106 -2.48 8.24 6.83
C GLU A 106 -3.57 7.30 6.35
N MET A 107 -3.20 6.10 5.88
CA MET A 107 -4.18 5.14 5.41
C MET A 107 -5.03 4.62 6.56
N GLN A 108 -4.43 4.36 7.72
CA GLN A 108 -5.19 3.91 8.88
C GLN A 108 -6.16 4.99 9.34
N ASP A 109 -5.72 6.25 9.37
CA ASP A 109 -6.60 7.36 9.73
C ASP A 109 -7.78 7.46 8.76
N TRP A 110 -7.50 7.33 7.47
CA TRP A 110 -8.56 7.37 6.48
C TRP A 110 -9.56 6.24 6.69
N GLY A 111 -9.04 5.02 6.93
CA GLY A 111 -9.92 3.87 7.18
C GLY A 111 -10.82 4.07 8.38
N GLU A 112 -10.26 4.61 9.46
CA GLU A 112 -11.06 4.89 10.65
C GLU A 112 -12.15 5.92 10.38
N ARG A 113 -11.82 6.93 9.61
CA ARG A 113 -12.81 7.98 9.28
C ARG A 113 -14.00 7.44 8.48
N ILE A 114 -13.79 6.43 7.65
CA ILE A 114 -14.89 5.85 6.88
C ILE A 114 -15.55 4.66 7.57
N GLY A 115 -15.13 4.33 8.79
CA GLY A 115 -15.80 3.31 9.59
C GLY A 115 -15.23 1.91 9.47
N VAL A 116 -14.00 1.78 8.99
CA VAL A 116 -13.31 0.48 8.94
C VAL A 116 -12.99 0.03 10.36
N ILE A 117 -13.33 -1.22 10.68
CA ILE A 117 -13.11 -1.76 12.03
C ILE A 117 -12.03 -2.84 12.05
N ARG A 118 -11.55 -3.27 10.88
CA ARG A 118 -10.48 -4.27 10.80
C ARG A 118 -9.59 -3.96 9.62
N MET A 119 -8.29 -4.07 9.82
CA MET A 119 -7.31 -3.86 8.76
C MET A 119 -6.45 -5.08 8.61
N GLN A 120 -6.20 -5.48 7.37
CA GLN A 120 -5.37 -6.61 7.02
C GLN A 120 -4.29 -6.15 6.07
N LEU A 121 -3.17 -6.85 6.13
CA LEU A 121 -2.03 -6.58 5.27
C LEU A 121 -1.51 -7.90 4.77
N LEU A 122 -1.31 -8.01 3.47
CA LEU A 122 -0.68 -9.18 2.88
C LEU A 122 0.80 -8.90 2.69
N ALA A 123 1.62 -9.82 3.15
CA ALA A 123 3.07 -9.72 3.00
C ALA A 123 3.60 -11.09 2.58
N ASP A 124 4.58 -11.08 1.69
CA ASP A 124 5.24 -12.31 1.24
C ASP A 124 6.04 -12.88 2.41
N ILE A 125 5.78 -14.15 2.75
CA ILE A 125 6.47 -14.78 3.88
C ILE A 125 7.97 -14.95 3.63
N THR A 126 8.41 -14.87 2.38
CA THR A 126 9.83 -14.93 2.07
C THR A 126 10.53 -13.59 2.22
N ASN A 127 9.77 -12.50 2.33
CA ASN A 127 10.34 -11.17 2.50
C ASN A 127 10.50 -10.87 3.98
N THR A 128 11.60 -11.37 4.57
CA THR A 128 11.83 -11.24 6.01
C THR A 128 11.97 -9.81 6.47
N ASN A 129 12.54 -8.95 5.62
CA ASN A 129 12.69 -7.53 5.96
C ASN A 129 11.31 -6.87 6.12
N ALA A 130 10.39 -7.14 5.21
CA ALA A 130 9.04 -6.61 5.30
C ALA A 130 8.30 -7.14 6.52
N LEU A 131 8.43 -8.46 6.78
CA LEU A 131 7.77 -9.06 7.93
C LEU A 131 8.27 -8.45 9.23
N ASN A 132 9.58 -8.24 9.36
CA ASN A 132 10.15 -7.61 10.54
C ASN A 132 9.63 -6.18 10.69
N TYR A 133 9.58 -5.44 9.59
CA TYR A 133 9.07 -4.08 9.61
C TYR A 133 7.64 -4.03 10.13
N TYR A 134 6.76 -4.88 9.58
CA TYR A 134 5.36 -4.89 10.01
C TYR A 134 5.21 -5.33 11.46
N HIS A 135 6.00 -6.31 11.87
CA HIS A 135 5.98 -6.75 13.27
C HIS A 135 6.32 -5.59 14.20
N HIS A 136 7.35 -4.81 13.86
CA HIS A 136 7.74 -3.65 14.67
C HIS A 136 6.67 -2.57 14.69
N GLN A 137 5.82 -2.51 13.67
CA GLN A 137 4.73 -1.56 13.61
C GLN A 137 3.48 -2.05 14.34
N GLY A 138 3.55 -3.21 14.98
CA GLY A 138 2.44 -3.73 15.77
C GLY A 138 1.52 -4.68 15.03
N TRP A 139 1.84 -5.06 13.80
CA TRP A 139 1.04 -6.01 13.04
C TRP A 139 1.30 -7.41 13.56
N LYS A 140 0.24 -8.20 13.65
CA LYS A 140 0.33 -9.58 14.11
C LYS A 140 0.08 -10.53 12.96
N PRO A 141 0.91 -11.58 12.84
CA PRO A 141 0.66 -12.57 11.80
C PRO A 141 -0.65 -13.29 12.05
N HIS A 142 -1.37 -13.53 10.97
CA HIS A 142 -2.61 -14.28 11.01
C HIS A 142 -2.52 -15.32 9.92
N PRO A 143 -2.32 -16.61 10.28
CA PRO A 143 -2.16 -17.63 9.26
C PRO A 143 -3.40 -17.70 8.38
N ALA A 144 -3.23 -17.49 7.10
CA ALA A 144 -4.30 -17.62 6.14
C ALA A 144 -4.29 -19.05 5.63
N LYS A 145 -5.47 -19.64 5.51
CA LYS A 145 -5.59 -20.93 4.86
C LYS A 145 -5.77 -20.68 3.37
N ILE A 146 -4.93 -21.29 2.59
CA ILE A 146 -5.04 -21.18 1.14
C ILE A 146 -5.62 -22.49 0.65
N ASN A 147 -6.79 -22.38 0.07
CA ASN A 147 -7.49 -23.54 -0.46
C ASN A 147 -7.76 -23.32 -1.91
N LEU A 148 -6.85 -23.76 -2.74
CA LEU A 148 -7.04 -23.66 -4.17
C LEU A 148 -7.00 -25.00 -4.82
#